data_8120a6cfd31ba2e5aea6b5574dce9394
#
_entry.id   8120a6cfd31ba2e5aea6b5574dce9394
#
_cell.length_a   1.000
_cell.length_b   1.000
_cell.length_c   1.000
_cell.angle_alpha   90.00
_cell.angle_beta   90.00
_cell.angle_gamma   90.00
#
_symmetry.space_group_name_H-M   'P 1'
#
loop_
_entity.id
_entity.type
_entity.pdbx_description
1 polymer ?
#
loop_
_entity_poly.entity_id
_entity_poly.type
_entity_poly.pdbx_seq_one_letter_code
_entity_poly.pdbx_strand_id
1 'polypeptide(L)'
;MQLPLKNLCFALLACLVLAGCKSSKTASEAGGTSPAAAESSRVVAANAAFIGKMNEQKVSAKAVTAKLKANLAGGGNSISANGTLKMKRGEAVQIAFSKFGIEVIRLEIDPDSVTIINRLEKYYVRTELRNNPLLGKLDIDFHLIESLFWGEFYMPQGLDARACAERVIASESGKAIKLFMNLGSTLSVETLANAEKALPESARLLNAAGQNAAIAFGYEERVPFAGGFFPSKMNLAAQNGKESFTINMELSKITEDAKWPSHTQLSGKYKRKKAESLLKLIP
;
A
#
# COMPACT_ATOMS: atom_id res chain seq x y z
N MET A 1 -31.67 41.83 -17.22
CA MET A 1 -31.27 43.08 -16.54
C MET A 1 -29.91 42.83 -15.93
N GLN A 2 -28.86 43.29 -16.66
CA GLN A 2 -27.46 43.16 -16.33
C GLN A 2 -27.10 44.27 -15.33
N LEU A 3 -26.30 43.95 -14.32
CA LEU A 3 -25.55 44.93 -13.56
C LEU A 3 -24.12 44.40 -13.34
N PRO A 4 -23.10 45.21 -13.65
CA PRO A 4 -21.71 44.77 -13.76
C PRO A 4 -20.95 44.87 -12.45
N LEU A 5 -20.21 43.84 -12.13
CA LEU A 5 -19.27 43.80 -11.01
C LEU A 5 -17.85 44.21 -11.49
N LYS A 6 -17.70 45.51 -11.76
CA LYS A 6 -16.40 46.19 -11.81
C LYS A 6 -16.44 47.30 -10.75
N ASN A 7 -15.45 47.28 -9.85
CA ASN A 7 -15.03 48.29 -8.87
C ASN A 7 -15.03 47.76 -7.44
N LEU A 8 -14.01 47.00 -7.09
CA LEU A 8 -13.44 46.99 -5.76
C LEU A 8 -11.96 46.59 -5.79
N CYS A 9 -11.19 47.34 -6.54
CA CYS A 9 -9.75 47.43 -6.46
C CYS A 9 -9.42 48.90 -6.34
N PHE A 10 -9.20 49.42 -5.13
CA PHE A 10 -8.46 50.63 -4.83
C PHE A 10 -8.78 51.07 -3.41
N ALA A 11 -8.07 50.53 -2.42
CA ALA A 11 -7.77 51.20 -1.17
C ALA A 11 -7.03 50.24 -0.25
N LEU A 12 -5.72 50.26 -0.31
CA LEU A 12 -4.79 50.04 0.82
C LEU A 12 -3.37 50.05 0.32
N LEU A 13 -3.00 51.19 -0.25
CA LEU A 13 -1.60 51.58 -0.43
C LEU A 13 -1.42 52.88 0.33
N ALA A 14 -0.75 52.82 1.48
CA ALA A 14 -0.01 53.88 2.11
C ALA A 14 0.09 53.69 3.62
N CYS A 15 1.17 53.13 4.09
CA CYS A 15 1.86 53.55 5.33
C CYS A 15 3.25 52.95 5.33
N LEU A 16 4.12 53.58 4.54
CA LEU A 16 5.58 53.53 4.71
C LEU A 16 5.89 54.58 5.77
N VAL A 17 6.36 54.13 6.91
CA VAL A 17 7.11 55.01 7.84
C VAL A 17 8.44 54.34 8.10
N LEU A 18 9.46 55.03 7.64
CA LEU A 18 10.88 54.80 7.86
C LEU A 18 11.25 55.05 9.34
N ALA A 19 11.86 54.09 9.96
CA ALA A 19 12.72 54.35 11.12
C ALA A 19 13.83 53.29 11.12
N GLY A 20 14.99 53.58 10.63
CA GLY A 20 16.14 53.94 11.42
C GLY A 20 17.02 52.74 11.72
N CYS A 21 18.02 52.49 10.84
CA CYS A 21 19.19 51.65 11.13
C CYS A 21 19.88 52.06 12.43
N LYS A 22 20.08 51.06 13.31
CA LYS A 22 21.21 51.10 14.24
C LYS A 22 21.91 49.75 14.22
N SER A 23 23.04 49.76 13.53
CA SER A 23 24.05 48.72 13.56
C SER A 23 24.61 48.59 14.97
N SER A 24 24.51 47.41 15.58
CA SER A 24 25.47 46.99 16.59
C SER A 24 25.89 45.56 16.30
N LYS A 25 27.14 45.44 15.84
CA LYS A 25 27.88 44.18 15.88
C LYS A 25 27.99 43.75 17.33
N THR A 26 27.50 42.60 17.64
CA THR A 26 28.06 41.78 18.71
C THR A 26 27.98 40.34 18.25
N ALA A 27 29.14 39.75 18.16
CA ALA A 27 29.34 38.33 17.93
C ALA A 27 28.84 37.54 19.15
N SER A 28 28.44 36.37 18.90
CA SER A 28 28.62 35.18 19.72
C SER A 28 27.42 34.25 19.72
N GLU A 29 27.61 33.11 19.10
CA GLU A 29 27.27 31.77 19.58
C GLU A 29 26.03 31.62 20.47
N ALA A 30 25.02 31.03 19.89
CA ALA A 30 24.30 29.89 20.48
C ALA A 30 23.42 29.35 19.36
N GLY A 31 23.67 28.12 18.96
CA GLY A 31 22.80 27.34 18.05
C GLY A 31 21.41 27.11 18.66
N GLY A 32 20.64 28.16 18.72
CA GLY A 32 19.24 28.13 19.09
C GLY A 32 18.42 27.65 17.91
N THR A 33 18.04 26.38 17.91
CA THR A 33 17.04 25.82 16.98
C THR A 33 15.82 26.72 17.08
N SER A 34 15.35 27.27 15.95
CA SER A 34 14.11 28.04 15.90
C SER A 34 12.96 27.21 16.53
N PRO A 35 12.02 27.83 17.28
CA PRO A 35 10.88 27.11 17.86
C PRO A 35 10.14 26.24 16.85
N ALA A 36 9.98 26.67 15.60
CA ALA A 36 9.37 25.90 14.51
C ALA A 36 10.22 24.69 14.11
N ALA A 37 11.57 24.81 14.10
CA ALA A 37 12.45 23.69 13.81
C ALA A 37 12.47 22.67 14.96
N ALA A 38 12.37 23.14 16.21
CA ALA A 38 12.25 22.27 17.38
C ALA A 38 10.93 21.49 17.37
N GLU A 39 9.82 22.13 17.02
CA GLU A 39 8.51 21.48 16.90
C GLU A 39 8.51 20.45 15.76
N SER A 40 9.02 20.80 14.59
CA SER A 40 9.15 19.86 13.47
C SER A 40 9.99 18.64 13.86
N SER A 41 11.08 18.82 14.59
CA SER A 41 11.92 17.73 15.07
C SER A 41 11.21 16.81 16.06
N ARG A 42 10.33 17.36 16.93
CA ARG A 42 9.52 16.59 17.87
C ARG A 42 8.48 15.73 17.15
N VAL A 43 7.81 16.29 16.16
CA VAL A 43 6.83 15.57 15.33
C VAL A 43 7.50 14.42 14.59
N VAL A 44 8.65 14.65 13.95
CA VAL A 44 9.41 13.60 13.28
C VAL A 44 9.84 12.51 14.27
N ALA A 45 10.30 12.88 15.47
CA ALA A 45 10.69 11.92 16.50
C ALA A 45 9.49 11.06 16.97
N ALA A 46 8.33 11.67 17.19
CA ALA A 46 7.11 10.96 17.57
C ALA A 46 6.65 9.97 16.47
N ASN A 47 6.66 10.42 15.21
CA ASN A 47 6.35 9.58 14.05
C ASN A 47 7.35 8.43 13.92
N ALA A 48 8.64 8.68 14.10
CA ALA A 48 9.68 7.66 14.05
C ALA A 48 9.49 6.60 15.15
N ALA A 49 9.16 7.02 16.37
CA ALA A 49 8.86 6.10 17.47
C ALA A 49 7.64 5.23 17.17
N PHE A 50 6.57 5.81 16.59
CA PHE A 50 5.38 5.05 16.20
C PHE A 50 5.67 4.06 15.06
N ILE A 51 6.38 4.50 14.02
CA ILE A 51 6.82 3.63 12.92
C ILE A 51 7.73 2.51 13.44
N GLY A 52 8.62 2.82 14.38
CA GLY A 52 9.45 1.82 15.07
C GLY A 52 8.62 0.73 15.74
N LYS A 53 7.59 1.13 16.53
CA LYS A 53 6.66 0.18 17.14
C LYS A 53 5.91 -0.66 16.12
N MET A 54 5.46 -0.08 15.00
CA MET A 54 4.83 -0.85 13.91
C MET A 54 5.80 -1.88 13.32
N ASN A 55 7.08 -1.51 13.21
CA ASN A 55 8.09 -2.42 12.67
C ASN A 55 8.41 -3.58 13.63
N GLU A 56 8.31 -3.37 14.94
CA GLU A 56 8.45 -4.42 15.97
C GLU A 56 7.31 -5.45 15.91
N GLN A 57 6.14 -5.07 15.38
CA GLN A 57 4.98 -5.97 15.23
C GLN A 57 5.07 -6.85 13.97
N LYS A 58 6.08 -6.65 13.13
CA LYS A 58 6.26 -7.43 11.90
C LYS A 58 6.56 -8.89 12.21
N VAL A 59 6.02 -9.74 11.35
CA VAL A 59 6.32 -11.17 11.35
C VAL A 59 7.76 -11.41 10.93
N SER A 60 8.53 -12.19 11.69
CA SER A 60 9.92 -12.51 11.38
C SER A 60 10.09 -13.65 10.37
N ALA A 61 9.02 -14.42 10.08
CA ALA A 61 9.05 -15.50 9.10
C ALA A 61 9.47 -15.01 7.72
N LYS A 62 10.32 -15.79 7.05
CA LYS A 62 10.76 -15.52 5.67
C LYS A 62 9.75 -16.00 4.63
N ALA A 63 8.91 -16.94 4.99
CA ALA A 63 7.88 -17.48 4.11
C ALA A 63 6.64 -17.87 4.90
N VAL A 64 5.48 -17.81 4.26
CA VAL A 64 4.21 -18.26 4.82
C VAL A 64 3.43 -19.06 3.79
N THR A 65 2.76 -20.09 4.27
CA THR A 65 1.75 -20.84 3.53
C THR A 65 0.48 -20.89 4.37
N ALA A 66 -0.66 -20.56 3.76
CA ALA A 66 -1.97 -20.60 4.42
C ALA A 66 -3.04 -21.20 3.50
N LYS A 67 -4.03 -21.87 4.09
CA LYS A 67 -5.27 -22.15 3.38
C LYS A 67 -6.09 -20.87 3.26
N LEU A 68 -6.62 -20.65 2.07
CA LEU A 68 -7.41 -19.49 1.70
C LEU A 68 -8.86 -19.90 1.44
N LYS A 69 -9.81 -19.16 2.04
CA LYS A 69 -11.19 -19.09 1.59
C LYS A 69 -11.44 -17.65 1.16
N ALA A 70 -11.86 -17.47 -0.08
CA ALA A 70 -12.07 -16.15 -0.65
C ALA A 70 -13.49 -16.00 -1.18
N ASN A 71 -14.03 -14.78 -1.04
CA ASN A 71 -15.22 -14.33 -1.73
C ASN A 71 -14.82 -13.18 -2.66
N LEU A 72 -14.97 -13.40 -3.96
CA LEU A 72 -14.66 -12.44 -5.02
C LEU A 72 -15.96 -11.84 -5.52
N ALA A 73 -16.07 -10.51 -5.52
CA ALA A 73 -17.24 -9.81 -6.04
C ALA A 73 -16.82 -8.71 -7.02
N GLY A 74 -17.58 -8.57 -8.09
CA GLY A 74 -17.38 -7.57 -9.13
C GLY A 74 -18.42 -7.70 -10.22
N GLY A 75 -18.74 -6.59 -10.93
CA GLY A 75 -19.70 -6.60 -12.04
C GLY A 75 -21.10 -7.11 -11.66
N GLY A 76 -21.53 -7.00 -10.39
CA GLY A 76 -22.81 -7.51 -9.91
C GLY A 76 -22.81 -9.01 -9.58
N ASN A 77 -21.70 -9.72 -9.73
CA ASN A 77 -21.55 -11.15 -9.44
C ASN A 77 -20.67 -11.39 -8.22
N SER A 78 -20.85 -12.53 -7.57
CA SER A 78 -20.03 -12.97 -6.44
C SER A 78 -19.73 -14.46 -6.55
N ILE A 79 -18.47 -14.83 -6.30
CA ILE A 79 -17.98 -16.21 -6.38
C ILE A 79 -17.18 -16.51 -5.11
N SER A 80 -17.52 -17.62 -4.44
CA SER A 80 -16.69 -18.16 -3.37
C SER A 80 -15.73 -19.21 -3.90
N ALA A 81 -14.48 -19.14 -3.48
CA ALA A 81 -13.43 -20.05 -3.90
C ALA A 81 -12.53 -20.44 -2.70
N ASN A 82 -12.10 -21.69 -2.71
CA ASN A 82 -11.06 -22.16 -1.78
C ASN A 82 -9.71 -22.16 -2.50
N GLY A 83 -8.63 -22.03 -1.71
CA GLY A 83 -7.31 -21.98 -2.32
C GLY A 83 -6.18 -22.00 -1.30
N THR A 84 -5.05 -21.46 -1.73
CA THR A 84 -3.86 -21.27 -0.90
C THR A 84 -3.26 -19.91 -1.16
N LEU A 85 -2.77 -19.26 -0.09
CA LEU A 85 -1.87 -18.14 -0.16
C LEU A 85 -0.47 -18.63 0.23
N LYS A 86 0.52 -18.28 -0.58
CA LYS A 86 1.93 -18.53 -0.30
C LYS A 86 2.73 -17.28 -0.55
N MET A 87 3.62 -16.93 0.37
CA MET A 87 4.46 -15.75 0.23
C MET A 87 5.88 -16.08 0.68
N LYS A 88 6.87 -15.56 -0.03
CA LYS A 88 8.29 -15.52 0.35
C LYS A 88 8.79 -14.10 0.24
N ARG A 89 9.43 -13.63 1.30
CA ARG A 89 9.94 -12.27 1.36
C ARG A 89 10.97 -12.02 0.26
N GLY A 90 10.74 -10.93 -0.47
CA GLY A 90 11.58 -10.52 -1.60
C GLY A 90 11.49 -11.39 -2.86
N GLU A 91 10.71 -12.48 -2.84
CA GLU A 91 10.68 -13.43 -3.94
C GLU A 91 9.32 -13.53 -4.65
N ALA A 92 8.25 -13.83 -3.90
CA ALA A 92 6.95 -14.08 -4.54
C ALA A 92 5.75 -13.98 -3.58
N VAL A 93 4.61 -13.57 -4.14
CA VAL A 93 3.27 -13.76 -3.60
C VAL A 93 2.48 -14.62 -4.58
N GLN A 94 1.99 -15.78 -4.13
CA GLN A 94 1.19 -16.71 -4.93
C GLN A 94 -0.18 -16.91 -4.29
N ILE A 95 -1.25 -16.70 -5.08
CA ILE A 95 -2.62 -17.00 -4.71
C ILE A 95 -3.15 -18.04 -5.69
N ALA A 96 -3.46 -19.23 -5.21
CA ALA A 96 -4.01 -20.29 -6.04
C ALA A 96 -5.44 -20.59 -5.62
N PHE A 97 -6.36 -20.63 -6.57
CA PHE A 97 -7.75 -21.03 -6.38
C PHE A 97 -7.98 -22.45 -6.89
N SER A 98 -8.77 -23.21 -6.16
CA SER A 98 -9.02 -24.61 -6.44
C SER A 98 -10.54 -24.91 -6.54
N LYS A 99 -10.89 -25.83 -7.42
CA LYS A 99 -12.22 -26.40 -7.54
C LYS A 99 -12.11 -27.92 -7.40
N PHE A 100 -12.87 -28.50 -6.49
CA PHE A 100 -12.81 -29.93 -6.17
C PHE A 100 -11.40 -30.44 -5.81
N GLY A 101 -10.61 -29.60 -5.11
CA GLY A 101 -9.24 -29.94 -4.72
C GLY A 101 -8.16 -29.77 -5.81
N ILE A 102 -8.55 -29.41 -7.04
CA ILE A 102 -7.65 -29.21 -8.17
C ILE A 102 -7.45 -27.70 -8.37
N GLU A 103 -6.19 -27.25 -8.46
CA GLU A 103 -5.87 -25.87 -8.78
C GLU A 103 -6.35 -25.51 -10.18
N VAL A 104 -7.14 -24.44 -10.28
CA VAL A 104 -7.74 -23.98 -11.54
C VAL A 104 -7.15 -22.66 -12.02
N ILE A 105 -6.84 -21.75 -11.12
CA ILE A 105 -6.22 -20.44 -11.42
C ILE A 105 -5.15 -20.17 -10.39
N ARG A 106 -4.03 -19.58 -10.82
CA ARG A 106 -2.99 -19.03 -9.95
C ARG A 106 -2.65 -17.63 -10.38
N LEU A 107 -2.62 -16.72 -9.42
CA LEU A 107 -1.96 -15.43 -9.50
C LEU A 107 -0.58 -15.58 -8.87
N GLU A 108 0.45 -15.13 -9.56
CA GLU A 108 1.83 -15.09 -9.08
C GLU A 108 2.38 -13.68 -9.33
N ILE A 109 2.89 -13.06 -8.29
CA ILE A 109 3.51 -11.74 -8.33
C ILE A 109 4.93 -11.91 -7.82
N ASP A 110 5.89 -11.47 -8.58
CA ASP A 110 7.31 -11.45 -8.27
C ASP A 110 7.88 -10.03 -8.49
N PRO A 111 9.16 -9.76 -8.17
CA PRO A 111 9.74 -8.43 -8.34
C PRO A 111 9.62 -7.84 -9.75
N ASP A 112 9.55 -8.68 -10.77
CA ASP A 112 9.57 -8.26 -12.17
C ASP A 112 8.21 -8.36 -12.84
N SER A 113 7.33 -9.28 -12.39
CA SER A 113 6.15 -9.64 -13.16
C SER A 113 4.91 -9.98 -12.32
N VAL A 114 3.76 -9.83 -12.98
CA VAL A 114 2.48 -10.40 -12.58
C VAL A 114 2.10 -11.47 -13.58
N THR A 115 1.91 -12.70 -13.11
CA THR A 115 1.53 -13.84 -13.93
C THR A 115 0.21 -14.43 -13.46
N ILE A 116 -0.75 -14.58 -14.36
CA ILE A 116 -1.99 -15.30 -14.12
C ILE A 116 -1.99 -16.56 -14.97
N ILE A 117 -2.19 -17.70 -14.33
CA ILE A 117 -2.16 -19.02 -14.96
C ILE A 117 -3.54 -19.64 -14.87
N ASN A 118 -4.17 -19.91 -16.01
CA ASN A 118 -5.39 -20.71 -16.09
C ASN A 118 -5.03 -22.16 -16.42
N ARG A 119 -5.20 -23.04 -15.44
CA ARG A 119 -4.84 -24.46 -15.55
C ARG A 119 -5.85 -25.27 -16.38
N LEU A 120 -7.12 -24.84 -16.37
CA LEU A 120 -8.19 -25.53 -17.10
C LEU A 120 -8.02 -25.36 -18.61
N GLU A 121 -7.81 -24.11 -19.03
CA GLU A 121 -7.68 -23.77 -20.46
C GLU A 121 -6.22 -23.78 -20.93
N LYS A 122 -5.26 -24.09 -20.05
CA LYS A 122 -3.80 -24.17 -20.35
C LYS A 122 -3.30 -22.92 -21.05
N TYR A 123 -3.57 -21.76 -20.49
CA TYR A 123 -2.93 -20.51 -20.90
C TYR A 123 -2.42 -19.73 -19.70
N TYR A 124 -1.57 -18.77 -19.98
CA TYR A 124 -1.12 -17.80 -18.99
C TYR A 124 -1.04 -16.41 -19.61
N VAL A 125 -1.14 -15.41 -18.74
CA VAL A 125 -0.83 -14.02 -19.04
C VAL A 125 0.30 -13.60 -18.12
N ARG A 126 1.34 -12.99 -18.67
CA ARG A 126 2.45 -12.40 -17.91
C ARG A 126 2.68 -10.99 -18.38
N THR A 127 2.68 -10.06 -17.44
CA THR A 127 2.95 -8.64 -17.64
C THR A 127 4.07 -8.21 -16.71
N GLU A 128 4.78 -7.16 -17.06
CA GLU A 128 5.69 -6.49 -16.13
C GLU A 128 4.90 -5.97 -14.92
N LEU A 129 5.50 -5.98 -13.74
CA LEU A 129 4.89 -5.44 -12.54
C LEU A 129 4.84 -3.91 -12.61
N ARG A 130 5.97 -3.28 -12.94
CA ARG A 130 6.06 -1.83 -13.14
C ARG A 130 5.35 -1.43 -14.44
N ASN A 131 4.69 -0.28 -14.41
CA ASN A 131 3.91 0.23 -15.56
C ASN A 131 2.82 -0.74 -16.04
N ASN A 132 2.33 -1.61 -15.17
CA ASN A 132 1.32 -2.60 -15.51
C ASN A 132 0.02 -1.92 -15.94
N PRO A 133 -0.49 -2.19 -17.16
CA PRO A 133 -1.72 -1.56 -17.66
C PRO A 133 -2.95 -1.90 -16.82
N LEU A 134 -2.95 -3.04 -16.12
CA LEU A 134 -4.02 -3.48 -15.22
C LEU A 134 -4.04 -2.68 -13.91
N LEU A 135 -2.90 -2.10 -13.52
CA LEU A 135 -2.75 -1.30 -12.30
C LEU A 135 -2.82 0.21 -12.57
N GLY A 136 -3.30 0.62 -13.75
CA GLY A 136 -3.59 2.01 -14.07
C GLY A 136 -2.36 2.92 -14.16
N LYS A 137 -1.21 2.38 -14.56
CA LYS A 137 0.08 3.10 -14.66
C LYS A 137 0.64 3.58 -13.31
N LEU A 138 0.19 3.03 -12.21
CA LEU A 138 0.78 3.27 -10.90
C LEU A 138 2.18 2.64 -10.85
N ASP A 139 3.16 3.37 -10.37
CA ASP A 139 4.52 2.85 -10.18
C ASP A 139 4.60 2.03 -8.89
N ILE A 140 3.99 0.85 -8.92
CA ILE A 140 3.92 -0.08 -7.79
C ILE A 140 5.11 -1.03 -7.90
N ASP A 141 5.92 -1.10 -6.85
CA ASP A 141 6.97 -2.10 -6.74
C ASP A 141 6.51 -3.35 -5.96
N PHE A 142 7.29 -4.40 -6.05
CA PHE A 142 6.99 -5.67 -5.37
C PHE A 142 7.00 -5.53 -3.84
N HIS A 143 7.91 -4.73 -3.30
CA HIS A 143 8.03 -4.54 -1.85
C HIS A 143 6.79 -3.88 -1.26
N LEU A 144 6.17 -2.95 -2.00
CA LEU A 144 4.88 -2.36 -1.61
C LEU A 144 3.78 -3.42 -1.59
N ILE A 145 3.63 -4.20 -2.67
CA ILE A 145 2.63 -5.29 -2.73
C ILE A 145 2.86 -6.30 -1.61
N GLU A 146 4.10 -6.70 -1.43
CA GLU A 146 4.50 -7.61 -0.36
C GLU A 146 4.05 -7.11 0.99
N SER A 147 4.37 -5.85 1.34
CA SER A 147 4.00 -5.26 2.63
C SER A 147 2.48 -5.25 2.87
N LEU A 148 1.69 -5.01 1.82
CA LEU A 148 0.23 -5.04 1.88
C LEU A 148 -0.29 -6.46 2.22
N PHE A 149 0.25 -7.50 1.58
CA PHE A 149 -0.16 -8.88 1.88
C PHE A 149 0.33 -9.39 3.24
N TRP A 150 1.49 -8.92 3.72
CA TRP A 150 1.95 -9.19 5.08
C TRP A 150 1.17 -8.39 6.13
N GLY A 151 0.39 -7.38 5.72
CA GLY A 151 -0.34 -6.48 6.61
C GLY A 151 0.59 -5.58 7.42
N GLU A 152 1.70 -5.20 6.84
CA GLU A 152 2.76 -4.40 7.45
C GLU A 152 2.72 -2.97 6.94
N PHE A 153 3.23 -2.05 7.75
CA PHE A 153 3.48 -0.70 7.28
C PHE A 153 4.56 -0.71 6.20
N TYR A 154 4.26 -0.12 5.06
CA TYR A 154 5.23 0.01 3.97
C TYR A 154 6.31 1.02 4.34
N MET A 155 7.53 0.58 4.28
CA MET A 155 8.73 1.41 4.40
C MET A 155 9.53 1.29 3.11
N PRO A 156 9.79 2.38 2.37
CA PRO A 156 10.65 2.31 1.18
C PRO A 156 12.01 1.68 1.49
N GLN A 157 12.53 0.89 0.57
CA GLN A 157 13.80 0.19 0.76
C GLN A 157 14.93 1.18 1.08
N GLY A 158 15.80 0.80 2.01
CA GLY A 158 16.93 1.60 2.43
C GLY A 158 16.62 2.72 3.43
N LEU A 159 15.34 2.89 3.83
CA LEU A 159 14.97 3.83 4.88
C LEU A 159 14.82 3.11 6.21
N ASP A 160 15.33 3.74 7.27
CA ASP A 160 14.99 3.43 8.65
C ASP A 160 13.71 4.16 9.08
N ALA A 161 13.26 3.92 10.31
CA ALA A 161 12.05 4.54 10.85
C ALA A 161 12.13 6.07 10.89
N ARG A 162 13.30 6.65 11.15
CA ARG A 162 13.51 8.11 11.21
C ARG A 162 13.45 8.74 9.82
N ALA A 163 14.20 8.20 8.88
CA ALA A 163 14.21 8.68 7.49
C ALA A 163 12.82 8.49 6.83
N CYS A 164 12.08 7.46 7.22
CA CYS A 164 10.70 7.26 6.81
C CYS A 164 9.76 8.31 7.43
N ALA A 165 9.92 8.62 8.73
CA ALA A 165 9.11 9.61 9.43
C ALA A 165 9.24 11.03 8.86
N GLU A 166 10.38 11.37 8.27
CA GLU A 166 10.61 12.65 7.59
C GLU A 166 9.77 12.78 6.30
N ARG A 167 9.32 11.66 5.72
CA ARG A 167 8.50 11.61 4.49
C ARG A 167 7.01 11.40 4.76
N VAL A 168 6.65 11.16 6.01
CA VAL A 168 5.28 10.85 6.41
C VAL A 168 4.58 12.07 6.95
N ILE A 169 3.36 12.31 6.49
CA ILE A 169 2.42 13.23 7.11
C ILE A 169 1.52 12.38 8.01
N ALA A 170 1.64 12.57 9.32
CA ALA A 170 0.82 11.88 10.29
C ALA A 170 -0.32 12.78 10.79
N SER A 171 -1.49 12.19 11.03
CA SER A 171 -2.63 12.85 11.66
C SER A 171 -3.43 11.86 12.50
N GLU A 172 -4.03 12.33 13.59
CA GLU A 172 -4.94 11.52 14.40
C GLU A 172 -6.27 11.31 13.68
N SER A 173 -6.83 10.11 13.84
CA SER A 173 -8.13 9.71 13.30
C SER A 173 -8.86 8.82 14.31
N GLY A 174 -9.51 9.42 15.30
CA GLY A 174 -10.15 8.70 16.40
C GLY A 174 -9.13 7.90 17.23
N LYS A 175 -9.26 6.57 17.23
CA LYS A 175 -8.32 5.67 17.92
C LYS A 175 -7.17 5.18 17.02
N ALA A 176 -7.05 5.76 15.84
CA ALA A 176 -6.02 5.40 14.85
C ALA A 176 -5.15 6.60 14.51
N ILE A 177 -3.97 6.31 13.98
CA ILE A 177 -3.06 7.27 13.37
C ILE A 177 -3.07 7.02 11.87
N LYS A 178 -3.35 8.06 11.11
CA LYS A 178 -3.23 8.08 9.66
C LYS A 178 -1.82 8.50 9.29
N LEU A 179 -1.16 7.69 8.49
CA LEU A 179 0.18 7.93 7.95
C LEU A 179 0.07 8.04 6.43
N PHE A 180 0.37 9.21 5.89
CA PHE A 180 0.33 9.47 4.46
C PHE A 180 1.74 9.69 3.93
N MET A 181 2.09 9.04 2.81
CA MET A 181 3.39 9.13 2.18
C MET A 181 3.26 9.21 0.66
N ASN A 182 3.91 10.20 0.05
CA ASN A 182 4.06 10.25 -1.41
C ASN A 182 5.19 9.32 -1.87
N LEU A 183 4.92 8.52 -2.89
CA LEU A 183 5.86 7.58 -3.51
C LEU A 183 6.18 8.02 -4.95
N GLY A 184 6.61 9.25 -5.13
CA GLY A 184 6.88 9.82 -6.44
C GLY A 184 5.71 10.63 -7.01
N SER A 185 5.61 10.74 -8.33
CA SER A 185 4.66 11.62 -9.01
C SER A 185 3.28 11.00 -9.28
N THR A 186 3.15 9.68 -9.19
CA THR A 186 1.93 8.97 -9.61
C THR A 186 1.23 8.21 -8.51
N LEU A 187 1.89 7.98 -7.37
CA LEU A 187 1.42 7.10 -6.31
C LEU A 187 1.61 7.71 -4.93
N SER A 188 0.64 7.54 -4.07
CA SER A 188 0.74 7.79 -2.63
C SER A 188 0.18 6.60 -1.86
N VAL A 189 0.68 6.40 -0.64
CA VAL A 189 0.19 5.39 0.29
C VAL A 189 -0.37 6.07 1.53
N GLU A 190 -1.58 5.71 1.90
CA GLU A 190 -2.21 6.07 3.16
C GLU A 190 -2.35 4.81 4.00
N THR A 191 -1.78 4.79 5.20
CA THR A 191 -1.95 3.71 6.17
C THR A 191 -2.71 4.24 7.37
N LEU A 192 -3.81 3.59 7.74
CA LEU A 192 -4.49 3.79 9.00
C LEU A 192 -4.02 2.71 9.96
N ALA A 193 -3.46 3.10 11.09
CA ALA A 193 -2.94 2.17 12.08
C ALA A 193 -3.54 2.43 13.45
N ASN A 194 -3.85 1.37 14.19
CA ASN A 194 -4.30 1.47 15.57
C ASN A 194 -3.24 2.19 16.42
N ALA A 195 -3.63 3.25 17.12
CA ALA A 195 -2.70 4.09 17.89
C ALA A 195 -2.06 3.35 19.09
N GLU A 196 -2.81 2.45 19.73
CA GLU A 196 -2.36 1.70 20.90
C GLU A 196 -1.50 0.49 20.50
N LYS A 197 -2.01 -0.32 19.55
CA LYS A 197 -1.38 -1.58 19.14
C LYS A 197 -0.26 -1.39 18.11
N ALA A 198 -0.16 -0.22 17.47
CA ALA A 198 0.75 0.05 16.38
C ALA A 198 0.65 -0.99 15.24
N LEU A 199 -0.56 -1.39 14.88
CA LEU A 199 -0.86 -2.35 13.82
C LEU A 199 -1.67 -1.67 12.71
N PRO A 200 -1.32 -1.84 11.42
CA PRO A 200 -2.15 -1.37 10.32
C PRO A 200 -3.56 -1.97 10.38
N GLU A 201 -4.58 -1.12 10.28
CA GLU A 201 -5.98 -1.51 10.13
C GLU A 201 -6.41 -1.44 8.65
N SER A 202 -5.80 -0.54 7.89
CA SER A 202 -5.96 -0.48 6.45
C SER A 202 -4.78 0.19 5.77
N ALA A 203 -4.61 -0.09 4.48
CA ALA A 203 -3.68 0.60 3.61
C ALA A 203 -4.36 0.90 2.26
N ARG A 204 -4.18 2.11 1.74
CA ARG A 204 -4.77 2.57 0.49
C ARG A 204 -3.69 3.08 -0.44
N LEU A 205 -3.69 2.59 -1.66
CA LEU A 205 -2.88 3.13 -2.75
C LEU A 205 -3.71 4.17 -3.49
N LEU A 206 -3.24 5.38 -3.49
CA LEU A 206 -3.93 6.55 -4.03
C LEU A 206 -3.20 7.03 -5.27
N ASN A 207 -3.92 7.62 -6.22
CA ASN A 207 -3.28 8.36 -7.31
C ASN A 207 -2.54 9.59 -6.76
N ALA A 208 -1.69 10.21 -7.59
CA ALA A 208 -0.86 11.35 -7.19
C ALA A 208 -1.63 12.52 -6.57
N ALA A 209 -2.90 12.70 -6.96
CA ALA A 209 -3.76 13.73 -6.39
C ALA A 209 -4.30 13.35 -4.99
N GLY A 210 -4.05 12.12 -4.50
CA GLY A 210 -4.52 11.64 -3.21
C GLY A 210 -6.03 11.47 -3.09
N GLN A 211 -6.77 11.59 -4.21
CA GLN A 211 -8.23 11.71 -4.19
C GLN A 211 -8.96 10.39 -4.36
N ASN A 212 -8.39 9.45 -5.13
CA ASN A 212 -9.04 8.17 -5.43
C ASN A 212 -8.14 7.01 -5.09
N ALA A 213 -8.66 6.08 -4.29
CA ALA A 213 -7.98 4.81 -4.03
C ALA A 213 -8.13 3.91 -5.26
N ALA A 214 -7.00 3.55 -5.87
CA ALA A 214 -6.96 2.53 -6.90
C ALA A 214 -7.04 1.13 -6.30
N ILE A 215 -6.40 0.94 -5.13
CA ILE A 215 -6.37 -0.32 -4.38
C ILE A 215 -6.47 0.02 -2.89
N ALA A 216 -7.25 -0.77 -2.16
CA ALA A 216 -7.36 -0.68 -0.71
C ALA A 216 -7.28 -2.06 -0.08
N PHE A 217 -6.52 -2.17 1.00
CA PHE A 217 -6.46 -3.34 1.87
C PHE A 217 -7.07 -2.96 3.23
N GLY A 218 -7.90 -3.84 3.78
CA GLY A 218 -8.36 -3.78 5.16
C GLY A 218 -7.94 -5.04 5.89
N TYR A 219 -7.61 -4.92 7.18
CA TYR A 219 -7.16 -6.02 8.03
C TYR A 219 -8.10 -6.16 9.22
N GLU A 220 -9.01 -7.12 9.16
CA GLU A 220 -10.07 -7.29 10.16
C GLU A 220 -9.61 -8.09 11.37
N GLU A 221 -8.92 -9.21 11.13
CA GLU A 221 -8.41 -10.09 12.18
C GLU A 221 -6.94 -10.41 11.97
N ARG A 222 -6.24 -10.58 13.08
CA ARG A 222 -4.83 -10.97 13.10
C ARG A 222 -4.59 -12.09 14.11
N VAL A 223 -3.61 -12.92 13.80
CA VAL A 223 -3.16 -14.00 14.69
C VAL A 223 -1.67 -13.82 15.02
N PRO A 224 -1.24 -14.18 16.23
CA PRO A 224 0.18 -14.26 16.55
C PRO A 224 0.86 -15.28 15.63
N PHE A 225 1.95 -14.87 14.98
CA PHE A 225 2.70 -15.72 14.08
C PHE A 225 4.15 -15.23 13.98
N ALA A 226 5.10 -16.13 14.20
CA ALA A 226 6.55 -15.88 14.07
C ALA A 226 7.00 -14.54 14.68
N GLY A 227 6.64 -14.30 15.95
CA GLY A 227 7.05 -13.12 16.71
C GLY A 227 6.31 -11.82 16.42
N GLY A 228 5.36 -11.82 15.50
CA GLY A 228 4.54 -10.67 15.14
C GLY A 228 3.06 -11.03 14.99
N PHE A 229 2.32 -10.20 14.24
CA PHE A 229 0.88 -10.37 14.00
C PHE A 229 0.57 -10.46 12.52
N PHE A 230 0.19 -11.66 12.06
CA PHE A 230 -0.18 -11.91 10.66
C PHE A 230 -1.69 -11.73 10.44
N PRO A 231 -2.14 -11.07 9.36
CA PRO A 231 -3.58 -10.93 9.09
C PRO A 231 -4.19 -12.29 8.73
N SER A 232 -5.22 -12.70 9.46
CA SER A 232 -6.01 -13.91 9.19
C SER A 232 -7.29 -13.61 8.42
N LYS A 233 -7.81 -12.38 8.53
CA LYS A 233 -8.88 -11.87 7.66
C LYS A 233 -8.48 -10.54 7.06
N MET A 234 -8.57 -10.44 5.75
CA MET A 234 -8.28 -9.22 5.02
C MET A 234 -9.27 -9.05 3.86
N ASN A 235 -9.52 -7.81 3.51
CA ASN A 235 -10.24 -7.47 2.30
C ASN A 235 -9.33 -6.67 1.37
N LEU A 236 -9.48 -6.90 0.09
CA LEU A 236 -8.88 -6.13 -0.99
C LEU A 236 -10.00 -5.55 -1.83
N ALA A 237 -9.97 -4.25 -2.04
CA ALA A 237 -10.84 -3.56 -2.98
C ALA A 237 -9.98 -2.90 -4.06
N ALA A 238 -10.38 -3.04 -5.30
CA ALA A 238 -9.76 -2.36 -6.43
C ALA A 238 -10.83 -1.63 -7.24
N GLN A 239 -10.51 -0.43 -7.69
CA GLN A 239 -11.41 0.38 -8.51
C GLN A 239 -10.71 0.77 -9.80
N ASN A 240 -11.39 0.54 -10.92
CA ASN A 240 -10.94 0.96 -12.25
C ASN A 240 -12.10 1.66 -12.96
N GLY A 241 -12.09 2.98 -12.94
CA GLY A 241 -13.20 3.77 -13.46
C GLY A 241 -14.49 3.54 -12.69
N LYS A 242 -15.52 2.98 -13.36
CA LYS A 242 -16.81 2.65 -12.76
C LYS A 242 -16.88 1.21 -12.21
N GLU A 243 -15.90 0.38 -12.53
CA GLU A 243 -15.85 -1.01 -12.09
C GLU A 243 -15.14 -1.11 -10.74
N SER A 244 -15.74 -1.86 -9.83
CA SER A 244 -15.17 -2.16 -8.52
C SER A 244 -15.10 -3.67 -8.31
N PHE A 245 -13.97 -4.11 -7.74
CA PHE A 245 -13.74 -5.50 -7.37
C PHE A 245 -13.41 -5.57 -5.90
N THR A 246 -13.92 -6.58 -5.24
CA THR A 246 -13.57 -6.88 -3.86
C THR A 246 -13.19 -8.35 -3.71
N ILE A 247 -12.21 -8.61 -2.86
CA ILE A 247 -11.81 -9.96 -2.47
C ILE A 247 -11.76 -9.98 -0.95
N ASN A 248 -12.67 -10.69 -0.33
CA ASN A 248 -12.61 -10.97 1.11
C ASN A 248 -11.88 -12.29 1.29
N MET A 249 -10.83 -12.30 2.10
CA MET A 249 -9.94 -13.43 2.32
C MET A 249 -9.94 -13.84 3.78
N GLU A 250 -10.22 -15.12 4.04
CA GLU A 250 -10.04 -15.77 5.33
C GLU A 250 -8.89 -16.78 5.22
N LEU A 251 -7.87 -16.62 6.06
CA LEU A 251 -6.69 -17.46 6.09
C LEU A 251 -6.69 -18.36 7.31
N SER A 252 -6.38 -19.61 7.09
CA SER A 252 -6.29 -20.63 8.14
C SER A 252 -5.10 -21.55 7.90
N LYS A 253 -4.71 -22.34 8.94
CA LYS A 253 -3.54 -23.21 8.86
C LYS A 253 -2.29 -22.47 8.39
N ILE A 254 -2.08 -21.29 8.98
CA ILE A 254 -0.93 -20.42 8.69
C ILE A 254 0.31 -21.09 9.25
N THR A 255 1.29 -21.35 8.38
CA THR A 255 2.54 -22.05 8.74
C THR A 255 3.73 -21.39 8.05
N GLU A 256 4.90 -21.42 8.68
CA GLU A 256 6.14 -21.06 8.03
C GLU A 256 6.60 -22.24 7.16
N ASP A 257 6.54 -22.06 5.86
CA ASP A 257 6.99 -23.06 4.86
C ASP A 257 7.57 -22.36 3.65
N ALA A 258 8.83 -22.57 3.41
CA ALA A 258 9.58 -22.06 2.27
C ALA A 258 9.86 -23.14 1.20
N LYS A 259 9.37 -24.38 1.35
CA LYS A 259 9.69 -25.53 0.48
C LYS A 259 8.84 -25.55 -0.80
N TRP A 260 8.57 -24.41 -1.39
CA TRP A 260 7.82 -24.31 -2.63
C TRP A 260 8.55 -23.38 -3.62
N PRO A 261 8.44 -23.63 -4.93
CA PRO A 261 9.11 -22.80 -5.93
C PRO A 261 8.46 -21.42 -6.03
N SER A 262 9.27 -20.37 -6.00
CA SER A 262 8.80 -18.97 -6.11
C SER A 262 8.26 -18.67 -7.49
N HIS A 263 8.66 -19.42 -8.51
CA HIS A 263 8.16 -19.31 -9.89
C HIS A 263 7.57 -20.62 -10.37
N THR A 264 6.39 -20.49 -10.99
CA THR A 264 5.73 -21.65 -11.61
C THR A 264 6.37 -21.98 -12.95
N GLN A 265 6.93 -23.20 -13.07
CA GLN A 265 7.38 -23.73 -14.36
C GLN A 265 6.18 -24.15 -15.20
N LEU A 266 6.02 -23.52 -16.36
CA LEU A 266 4.96 -23.83 -17.31
C LEU A 266 5.49 -24.76 -18.40
N SER A 267 4.78 -25.86 -18.65
CA SER A 267 5.11 -26.74 -19.76
C SER A 267 4.76 -26.10 -21.12
N GLY A 268 5.33 -26.57 -22.20
CA GLY A 268 5.04 -26.11 -23.57
C GLY A 268 3.57 -26.26 -24.01
N LYS A 269 2.73 -26.89 -23.17
CA LYS A 269 1.27 -26.99 -23.41
C LYS A 269 0.52 -25.69 -23.10
N TYR A 270 1.15 -24.77 -22.35
CA TYR A 270 0.53 -23.48 -22.00
C TYR A 270 0.79 -22.45 -23.08
N LYS A 271 -0.29 -21.79 -23.54
CA LYS A 271 -0.21 -20.68 -24.51
C LYS A 271 -0.17 -19.35 -23.79
N ARG A 272 0.75 -18.47 -24.16
CA ARG A 272 0.76 -17.08 -23.67
C ARG A 272 -0.36 -16.29 -24.34
N LYS A 273 -1.19 -15.60 -23.54
CA LYS A 273 -2.20 -14.64 -24.00
C LYS A 273 -1.78 -13.22 -23.62
N LYS A 274 -2.33 -12.23 -24.31
CA LYS A 274 -2.11 -10.80 -24.00
C LYS A 274 -2.90 -10.38 -22.77
N ALA A 275 -2.47 -9.31 -22.10
CA ALA A 275 -3.10 -8.80 -20.87
C ALA A 275 -4.57 -8.40 -21.06
N GLU A 276 -4.92 -7.86 -22.23
CA GLU A 276 -6.28 -7.44 -22.55
C GLU A 276 -7.28 -8.61 -22.54
N SER A 277 -6.78 -9.85 -22.67
CA SER A 277 -7.63 -11.03 -22.52
C SER A 277 -8.10 -11.28 -21.09
N LEU A 278 -7.44 -10.71 -20.07
CA LEU A 278 -7.86 -10.80 -18.67
C LEU A 278 -9.10 -9.94 -18.39
N LEU A 279 -9.22 -8.78 -19.04
CA LEU A 279 -10.37 -7.90 -18.87
C LEU A 279 -11.69 -8.55 -19.32
N LYS A 280 -11.60 -9.61 -20.14
CA LYS A 280 -12.75 -10.41 -20.58
C LYS A 280 -13.11 -11.56 -19.63
N LEU A 281 -12.29 -11.82 -18.62
CA LEU A 281 -12.50 -12.90 -17.64
C LEU A 281 -13.12 -12.40 -16.33
N ILE A 282 -13.23 -11.11 -16.20
CA ILE A 282 -13.89 -10.46 -15.08
C ILE A 282 -15.37 -10.38 -15.48
N PRO A 283 -16.27 -11.07 -14.78
CA PRO A 283 -17.70 -11.11 -15.12
C PRO A 283 -18.37 -9.75 -15.02
#